data_302d880aafec91015af33c1533750745
#
_entry.id   302d880aafec91015af33c1533750745
#
_cell.length_a   1.000
_cell.length_b   1.000
_cell.length_c   1.000
_cell.angle_alpha   90.00
_cell.angle_beta   90.00
_cell.angle_gamma   90.00
#
_symmetry.space_group_name_H-M   'P 1'
#
loop_
_entity.id
_entity.type
_entity.pdbx_description
1 polymer ?
#
loop_
_entity_poly.entity_id
_entity_poly.type
_entity_poly.pdbx_seq_one_letter_code
_entity_poly.pdbx_strand_id
1 'polypeptide(L)'
;MSHVYTIGKYLGHEGSEMLIDAAVKGLSGAAKDKENGGWYSSITPDGGHVDNKLCYVHAFVILAASGAALAGHPKGEELLQDALDTYDRYFWNEEDGMACDTWNTEFTELDPYRGLNANMHTVEAFLAAADVTGDEKYRMRCGRIIKHVIGWASDNEWRIPEHYTSNWEPDLE
;
A
#
# COMPACT_ATOMS: atom_id res chain seq x y z
N MET A 1 -9.82 4.96 -5.69
CA MET A 1 -11.20 4.90 -6.28
C MET A 1 -11.83 3.51 -6.07
N SER A 2 -11.17 2.37 -6.34
CA SER A 2 -11.75 1.03 -6.15
C SER A 2 -12.39 0.83 -4.76
N HIS A 3 -11.69 1.21 -3.69
CA HIS A 3 -12.20 1.16 -2.33
C HIS A 3 -13.52 1.94 -2.15
N VAL A 4 -13.61 3.15 -2.71
CA VAL A 4 -14.84 3.97 -2.67
C VAL A 4 -16.01 3.27 -3.39
N TYR A 5 -15.75 2.63 -4.53
CA TYR A 5 -16.79 1.89 -5.26
C TYR A 5 -17.24 0.63 -4.50
N THR A 6 -16.33 -0.01 -3.77
CA THR A 6 -16.69 -1.12 -2.88
C THR A 6 -17.64 -0.67 -1.78
N ILE A 7 -17.34 0.48 -1.14
CA ILE A 7 -18.26 1.07 -0.15
C ILE A 7 -19.62 1.39 -0.80
N GLY A 8 -19.60 1.98 -2.02
CA GLY A 8 -20.82 2.25 -2.78
C GLY A 8 -21.67 0.99 -3.02
N LYS A 9 -21.04 -0.14 -3.35
CA LYS A 9 -21.72 -1.43 -3.49
C LYS A 9 -22.43 -1.85 -2.20
N TYR A 10 -21.73 -1.77 -1.05
CA TYR A 10 -22.34 -2.12 0.25
C TYR A 10 -23.48 -1.20 0.68
N LEU A 11 -23.45 0.05 0.24
CA LEU A 11 -24.52 1.01 0.44
C LEU A 11 -25.67 0.86 -0.58
N GLY A 12 -25.59 -0.12 -1.50
CA GLY A 12 -26.61 -0.37 -2.51
C GLY A 12 -26.61 0.61 -3.68
N HIS A 13 -25.49 1.31 -3.93
CA HIS A 13 -25.39 2.28 -5.01
C HIS A 13 -25.28 1.56 -6.37
N GLU A 14 -26.24 1.81 -7.26
CA GLU A 14 -26.26 1.23 -8.59
C GLU A 14 -25.01 1.59 -9.41
N GLY A 15 -24.51 0.65 -10.21
CA GLY A 15 -23.32 0.84 -11.06
C GLY A 15 -21.98 0.66 -10.35
N SER A 16 -21.95 0.50 -9.02
CA SER A 16 -20.72 0.31 -8.27
C SER A 16 -19.89 -0.88 -8.75
N GLU A 17 -20.52 -1.99 -9.12
CA GLU A 17 -19.83 -3.20 -9.63
C GLU A 17 -19.08 -2.93 -10.95
N MET A 18 -19.68 -2.18 -11.86
CA MET A 18 -19.02 -1.78 -13.12
C MET A 18 -17.80 -0.89 -12.85
N LEU A 19 -17.88 -0.02 -11.85
CA LEU A 19 -16.76 0.85 -11.46
C LEU A 19 -15.64 0.07 -10.75
N ILE A 20 -15.98 -0.93 -9.93
CA ILE A 20 -15.00 -1.86 -9.33
C ILE A 20 -14.29 -2.63 -10.45
N ASP A 21 -15.03 -3.20 -11.41
CA ASP A 21 -14.46 -3.93 -12.55
C ASP A 21 -13.50 -3.04 -13.37
N ALA A 22 -13.89 -1.80 -13.66
CA ALA A 22 -13.03 -0.84 -14.37
C ALA A 22 -11.74 -0.52 -13.57
N ALA A 23 -11.83 -0.34 -12.26
CA ALA A 23 -10.68 -0.09 -11.40
C ALA A 23 -9.73 -1.30 -11.33
N VAL A 24 -10.27 -2.52 -11.17
CA VAL A 24 -9.47 -3.77 -11.19
C VAL A 24 -8.80 -3.98 -12.54
N LYS A 25 -9.47 -3.70 -13.66
CA LYS A 25 -8.88 -3.74 -14.99
C LYS A 25 -7.73 -2.75 -15.13
N GLY A 26 -7.88 -1.53 -14.61
CA GLY A 26 -6.81 -0.53 -14.61
C GLY A 26 -5.59 -1.00 -13.83
N LEU A 27 -5.80 -1.52 -12.61
CA LEU A 27 -4.73 -2.02 -11.74
C LEU A 27 -4.04 -3.27 -12.30
N SER A 28 -4.75 -4.17 -12.95
CA SER A 28 -4.19 -5.36 -13.59
C SER A 28 -3.62 -5.08 -14.99
N GLY A 29 -3.89 -3.90 -15.55
CA GLY A 29 -3.52 -3.48 -16.91
C GLY A 29 -2.45 -2.40 -16.93
N ALA A 30 -2.87 -1.18 -17.24
CA ALA A 30 -1.96 -0.06 -17.51
C ALA A 30 -1.12 0.37 -16.29
N ALA A 31 -1.65 0.25 -15.08
CA ALA A 31 -0.93 0.63 -13.87
C ALA A 31 0.10 -0.44 -13.43
N LYS A 32 -0.06 -1.70 -13.86
CA LYS A 32 0.86 -2.80 -13.51
C LYS A 32 2.11 -2.75 -14.36
N ASP A 33 3.27 -2.76 -13.73
CA ASP A 33 4.53 -3.02 -14.40
C ASP A 33 4.67 -4.53 -14.65
N LYS A 34 4.62 -4.92 -15.92
CA LYS A 34 4.67 -6.33 -16.33
C LYS A 34 6.10 -6.85 -16.48
N GLU A 35 7.08 -5.97 -16.52
CA GLU A 35 8.49 -6.30 -16.68
C GLU A 35 9.15 -6.52 -15.32
N ASN A 36 8.99 -5.55 -14.41
CA ASN A 36 9.68 -5.56 -13.12
C ASN A 36 8.76 -5.95 -11.96
N GLY A 37 7.45 -6.03 -12.20
CA GLY A 37 6.44 -6.25 -11.16
C GLY A 37 6.05 -4.98 -10.41
N GLY A 38 5.09 -5.10 -9.51
CA GLY A 38 4.54 -3.95 -8.78
C GLY A 38 3.75 -3.00 -9.66
N TRP A 39 3.55 -1.77 -9.19
CA TRP A 39 2.73 -0.75 -9.86
C TRP A 39 3.50 0.54 -10.04
N TYR A 40 3.30 1.20 -11.17
CA TYR A 40 3.80 2.54 -11.42
C TYR A 40 3.12 3.54 -10.47
N SER A 41 3.87 4.53 -9.99
CA SER A 41 3.33 5.57 -9.11
C SER A 41 2.39 6.52 -9.85
N SER A 42 2.59 6.70 -11.14
CA SER A 42 1.73 7.50 -12.02
C SER A 42 1.82 6.99 -13.45
N ILE A 43 0.71 7.06 -14.17
CA ILE A 43 0.62 6.80 -15.60
C ILE A 43 -0.02 8.00 -16.28
N THR A 44 0.46 8.33 -17.49
CA THR A 44 -0.10 9.40 -18.33
C THR A 44 -1.05 8.83 -19.38
N PRO A 45 -1.96 9.65 -19.96
CA PRO A 45 -2.91 9.20 -20.97
C PRO A 45 -2.27 8.61 -22.24
N ASP A 46 -1.04 9.00 -22.55
CA ASP A 46 -0.25 8.50 -23.68
C ASP A 46 0.57 7.24 -23.35
N GLY A 47 0.43 6.71 -22.10
CA GLY A 47 1.09 5.49 -21.66
C GLY A 47 2.46 5.68 -21.03
N GLY A 48 2.91 6.93 -20.84
CA GLY A 48 4.10 7.22 -20.05
C GLY A 48 3.89 6.91 -18.55
N HIS A 49 4.97 6.74 -17.83
CA HIS A 49 4.95 6.49 -16.38
C HIS A 49 6.12 7.19 -15.67
N VAL A 50 6.01 7.33 -14.36
CA VAL A 50 7.11 7.81 -13.52
C VAL A 50 7.99 6.61 -13.12
N ASP A 51 9.31 6.79 -13.23
CA ASP A 51 10.31 5.73 -13.00
C ASP A 51 10.61 5.53 -11.50
N ASN A 52 9.57 5.17 -10.74
CA ASN A 52 9.71 4.78 -9.34
C ASN A 52 8.59 3.85 -8.88
N LYS A 53 8.83 3.18 -7.76
CA LYS A 53 7.88 2.32 -7.06
C LYS A 53 7.70 2.85 -5.64
N LEU A 54 6.52 3.37 -5.34
CA LEU A 54 6.22 3.97 -4.05
C LEU A 54 5.48 2.98 -3.13
N CYS A 55 5.95 2.84 -1.91
CA CYS A 55 5.25 2.11 -0.84
C CYS A 55 3.80 2.58 -0.68
N TYR A 56 3.61 3.90 -0.60
CA TYR A 56 2.31 4.55 -0.54
C TYR A 56 1.33 4.04 -1.62
N VAL A 57 1.78 3.97 -2.87
CA VAL A 57 0.96 3.48 -3.99
C VAL A 57 0.62 2.00 -3.82
N HIS A 58 1.60 1.19 -3.42
CA HIS A 58 1.40 -0.25 -3.21
C HIS A 58 0.46 -0.54 -2.03
N ALA A 59 0.50 0.26 -0.96
CA ALA A 59 -0.49 0.20 0.11
C ALA A 59 -1.92 0.43 -0.42
N PHE A 60 -2.10 1.44 -1.29
CA PHE A 60 -3.40 1.68 -1.92
C PHE A 60 -3.82 0.60 -2.92
N VAL A 61 -2.88 -0.10 -3.55
CA VAL A 61 -3.22 -1.28 -4.38
C VAL A 61 -3.73 -2.42 -3.50
N ILE A 62 -3.09 -2.69 -2.36
CA ILE A 62 -3.58 -3.68 -1.38
C ILE A 62 -4.99 -3.30 -0.90
N LEU A 63 -5.22 -2.05 -0.51
CA LEU A 63 -6.53 -1.57 -0.06
C LEU A 63 -7.59 -1.72 -1.16
N ALA A 64 -7.24 -1.37 -2.41
CA ALA A 64 -8.13 -1.51 -3.55
C ALA A 64 -8.46 -2.97 -3.86
N ALA A 65 -7.47 -3.85 -3.82
CA ALA A 65 -7.61 -5.28 -4.07
C ALA A 65 -8.40 -5.97 -2.95
N SER A 66 -8.15 -5.62 -1.68
CA SER A 66 -8.94 -6.08 -0.53
C SER A 66 -10.41 -5.72 -0.70
N GLY A 67 -10.70 -4.48 -1.09
CA GLY A 67 -12.07 -4.05 -1.38
C GLY A 67 -12.70 -4.84 -2.53
N ALA A 68 -11.96 -5.08 -3.61
CA ALA A 68 -12.45 -5.86 -4.75
C ALA A 68 -12.72 -7.33 -4.38
N ALA A 69 -11.84 -7.95 -3.61
CA ALA A 69 -12.02 -9.32 -3.09
C ALA A 69 -13.24 -9.41 -2.19
N LEU A 70 -13.38 -8.47 -1.25
CA LEU A 70 -14.54 -8.39 -0.35
C LEU A 70 -15.84 -8.20 -1.14
N ALA A 71 -15.83 -7.42 -2.23
CA ALA A 71 -16.97 -7.23 -3.13
C ALA A 71 -17.30 -8.46 -3.98
N GLY A 72 -16.51 -9.53 -3.91
CA GLY A 72 -16.69 -10.75 -4.69
C GLY A 72 -16.26 -10.61 -6.16
N HIS A 73 -15.35 -9.66 -6.47
CA HIS A 73 -14.84 -9.51 -7.84
C HIS A 73 -13.97 -10.72 -8.23
N PRO A 74 -14.16 -11.36 -9.41
CA PRO A 74 -13.48 -12.61 -9.79
C PRO A 74 -11.95 -12.58 -9.75
N LYS A 75 -11.35 -11.41 -9.93
CA LYS A 75 -9.90 -11.19 -9.86
C LYS A 75 -9.44 -10.49 -8.57
N GLY A 76 -10.33 -10.31 -7.60
CA GLY A 76 -10.01 -9.57 -6.38
C GLY A 76 -8.95 -10.26 -5.55
N GLU A 77 -9.10 -11.55 -5.31
CA GLU A 77 -8.16 -12.37 -4.53
C GLU A 77 -6.79 -12.50 -5.22
N GLU A 78 -6.77 -12.73 -6.54
CA GLU A 78 -5.53 -12.81 -7.33
C GLU A 78 -4.75 -11.48 -7.26
N LEU A 79 -5.44 -10.35 -7.45
CA LEU A 79 -4.83 -9.03 -7.37
C LEU A 79 -4.32 -8.73 -5.96
N LEU A 80 -5.06 -9.13 -4.92
CA LEU A 80 -4.66 -8.96 -3.53
C LEU A 80 -3.40 -9.77 -3.22
N GLN A 81 -3.34 -11.04 -3.63
CA GLN A 81 -2.18 -11.87 -3.40
C GLN A 81 -0.92 -11.31 -4.08
N ASP A 82 -1.03 -10.90 -5.35
CA ASP A 82 0.07 -10.27 -6.11
C ASP A 82 0.56 -8.97 -5.43
N ALA A 83 -0.38 -8.16 -4.92
CA ALA A 83 -0.03 -6.93 -4.21
C ALA A 83 0.68 -7.21 -2.87
N LEU A 84 0.20 -8.18 -2.11
CA LEU A 84 0.80 -8.59 -0.84
C LEU A 84 2.19 -9.22 -1.03
N ASP A 85 2.36 -10.07 -2.03
CA ASP A 85 3.66 -10.69 -2.36
C ASP A 85 4.69 -9.63 -2.77
N THR A 86 4.27 -8.66 -3.60
CA THR A 86 5.12 -7.53 -3.98
C THR A 86 5.51 -6.69 -2.75
N TYR A 87 4.55 -6.43 -1.88
CA TYR A 87 4.77 -5.63 -0.67
C TYR A 87 5.69 -6.35 0.33
N ASP A 88 5.48 -7.62 0.57
CA ASP A 88 6.29 -8.45 1.46
C ASP A 88 7.75 -8.55 0.97
N ARG A 89 7.92 -8.56 -0.34
CA ARG A 89 9.25 -8.71 -0.96
C ARG A 89 10.07 -7.43 -0.95
N TYR A 90 9.44 -6.28 -1.17
CA TYR A 90 10.18 -5.05 -1.49
C TYR A 90 9.99 -3.94 -0.45
N PHE A 91 8.85 -3.87 0.22
CA PHE A 91 8.54 -2.73 1.09
C PHE A 91 8.59 -3.07 2.58
N TRP A 92 8.12 -4.24 2.98
CA TRP A 92 8.12 -4.61 4.38
C TRP A 92 9.50 -5.05 4.86
N ASN A 93 10.05 -4.34 5.86
CA ASN A 93 11.27 -4.77 6.55
C ASN A 93 10.90 -5.45 7.86
N GLU A 94 11.14 -6.76 7.95
CA GLU A 94 10.79 -7.55 9.13
C GLU A 94 11.68 -7.23 10.34
N GLU A 95 12.92 -6.80 10.13
CA GLU A 95 13.83 -6.42 11.21
C GLU A 95 13.37 -5.10 11.84
N ASP A 96 13.14 -4.08 11.04
CA ASP A 96 12.66 -2.77 11.49
C ASP A 96 11.22 -2.82 12.01
N GLY A 97 10.37 -3.68 11.46
CA GLY A 97 8.93 -3.70 11.70
C GLY A 97 8.21 -2.51 11.10
N MET A 98 8.76 -1.98 10.03
CA MET A 98 8.31 -0.80 9.29
C MET A 98 8.41 -1.07 7.78
N ALA A 99 7.74 -0.26 6.98
CA ALA A 99 7.86 -0.30 5.54
C ALA A 99 8.81 0.81 5.04
N CYS A 100 9.68 0.49 4.07
CA CYS A 100 10.50 1.46 3.36
C CYS A 100 9.67 2.19 2.30
N ASP A 101 10.17 3.32 1.77
CA ASP A 101 9.36 4.26 0.97
C ASP A 101 9.43 4.05 -0.53
N THR A 102 10.62 4.20 -1.13
CA THR A 102 10.74 4.39 -2.57
C THR A 102 11.84 3.53 -3.15
N TRP A 103 11.52 2.78 -4.20
CA TRP A 103 12.45 2.09 -5.05
C TRP A 103 12.50 2.72 -6.45
N ASN A 104 13.60 2.51 -7.18
CA ASN A 104 13.59 2.70 -8.63
C ASN A 104 12.67 1.66 -9.31
N THR A 105 12.41 1.82 -10.59
CA THR A 105 11.46 0.99 -11.34
C THR A 105 11.79 -0.51 -11.29
N GLU A 106 13.08 -0.86 -11.31
CA GLU A 106 13.58 -2.24 -11.33
C GLU A 106 13.68 -2.88 -9.94
N PHE A 107 13.35 -2.18 -8.87
CA PHE A 107 13.53 -2.62 -7.48
C PHE A 107 14.99 -2.97 -7.12
N THR A 108 15.96 -2.26 -7.68
CA THR A 108 17.39 -2.48 -7.44
C THR A 108 18.03 -1.42 -6.54
N GLU A 109 17.43 -0.24 -6.45
CA GLU A 109 17.92 0.90 -5.66
C GLU A 109 16.82 1.42 -4.74
N LEU A 110 17.05 1.29 -3.42
CA LEU A 110 16.17 1.80 -2.38
C LEU A 110 16.61 3.20 -1.96
N ASP A 111 15.69 4.17 -2.01
CA ASP A 111 15.89 5.51 -1.47
C ASP A 111 16.16 5.44 0.05
N PRO A 112 17.15 6.19 0.58
CA PRO A 112 17.43 6.21 2.01
C PRO A 112 16.36 6.91 2.85
N TYR A 113 15.48 7.70 2.26
CA TYR A 113 14.37 8.36 2.94
C TYR A 113 13.40 7.33 3.56
N ARG A 114 12.89 7.66 4.75
CA ARG A 114 11.80 6.94 5.41
C ARG A 114 10.72 7.93 5.82
N GLY A 115 9.47 7.58 5.61
CA GLY A 115 8.34 8.45 5.89
C GLY A 115 7.24 7.78 6.71
N LEU A 116 6.60 8.58 7.53
CA LEU A 116 5.45 8.12 8.30
C LEU A 116 4.21 7.94 7.43
N ASN A 117 4.03 8.78 6.42
CA ASN A 117 2.86 8.75 5.55
C ASN A 117 2.66 7.38 4.88
N ALA A 118 3.73 6.79 4.31
CA ALA A 118 3.64 5.45 3.72
C ALA A 118 3.28 4.39 4.77
N ASN A 119 3.83 4.47 5.96
CA ASN A 119 3.56 3.53 7.06
C ASN A 119 2.14 3.68 7.63
N MET A 120 1.59 4.89 7.68
CA MET A 120 0.20 5.12 8.05
C MET A 120 -0.76 4.40 7.09
N HIS A 121 -0.55 4.56 5.78
CA HIS A 121 -1.35 3.85 4.77
C HIS A 121 -1.07 2.34 4.71
N THR A 122 0.11 1.90 5.13
CA THR A 122 0.41 0.47 5.33
C THR A 122 -0.49 -0.13 6.42
N VAL A 123 -0.68 0.57 7.54
CA VAL A 123 -1.59 0.12 8.59
C VAL A 123 -3.02 -0.02 8.04
N GLU A 124 -3.52 0.99 7.31
CA GLU A 124 -4.84 0.95 6.69
C GLU A 124 -4.98 -0.25 5.74
N ALA A 125 -4.00 -0.44 4.85
CA ALA A 125 -4.01 -1.52 3.87
C ALA A 125 -3.91 -2.92 4.54
N PHE A 126 -3.04 -3.07 5.52
CA PHE A 126 -2.87 -4.35 6.23
C PHE A 126 -4.07 -4.72 7.09
N LEU A 127 -4.77 -3.77 7.69
CA LEU A 127 -6.04 -4.05 8.38
C LEU A 127 -7.08 -4.56 7.39
N ALA A 128 -7.22 -3.93 6.22
CA ALA A 128 -8.14 -4.40 5.19
C ALA A 128 -7.75 -5.78 4.65
N ALA A 129 -6.45 -6.04 4.45
CA ALA A 129 -5.97 -7.35 4.02
C ALA A 129 -6.22 -8.43 5.08
N ALA A 130 -6.01 -8.14 6.36
CA ALA A 130 -6.28 -9.06 7.46
C ALA A 130 -7.77 -9.44 7.53
N ASP A 131 -8.67 -8.49 7.30
CA ASP A 131 -10.11 -8.74 7.30
C ASP A 131 -10.55 -9.65 6.14
N VAL A 132 -9.88 -9.58 5.00
CA VAL A 132 -10.20 -10.39 3.81
C VAL A 132 -9.54 -11.76 3.87
N THR A 133 -8.26 -11.83 4.25
CA THR A 133 -7.47 -13.06 4.21
C THR A 133 -7.60 -13.91 5.48
N GLY A 134 -7.95 -13.29 6.62
CA GLY A 134 -7.90 -13.91 7.94
C GLY A 134 -6.48 -14.14 8.46
N ASP A 135 -5.43 -13.63 7.79
CA ASP A 135 -4.04 -13.80 8.21
C ASP A 135 -3.65 -12.75 9.26
N GLU A 136 -3.47 -13.21 10.50
CA GLU A 136 -3.12 -12.37 11.64
C GLU A 136 -1.75 -11.69 11.53
N LYS A 137 -0.86 -12.16 10.62
CA LYS A 137 0.45 -11.50 10.42
C LYS A 137 0.31 -10.02 10.10
N TYR A 138 -0.74 -9.63 9.35
CA TYR A 138 -0.97 -8.24 8.96
C TYR A 138 -1.37 -7.38 10.15
N ARG A 139 -2.22 -7.90 11.08
CA ARG A 139 -2.53 -7.18 12.33
C ARG A 139 -1.33 -7.04 13.24
N MET A 140 -0.49 -8.08 13.33
CA MET A 140 0.76 -8.01 14.09
C MET A 140 1.71 -6.94 13.53
N ARG A 141 1.83 -6.84 12.21
CA ARG A 141 2.63 -5.81 11.54
C ARG A 141 2.09 -4.39 11.81
N CYS A 142 0.78 -4.20 11.75
CA CYS A 142 0.14 -2.95 12.17
C CYS A 142 0.53 -2.57 13.61
N GLY A 143 0.49 -3.53 14.53
CA GLY A 143 0.88 -3.33 15.92
C GLY A 143 2.34 -2.88 16.08
N ARG A 144 3.25 -3.37 15.23
CA ARG A 144 4.66 -2.95 15.23
C ARG A 144 4.82 -1.50 14.79
N ILE A 145 4.19 -1.12 13.67
CA ILE A 145 4.20 0.28 13.19
C ILE A 145 3.63 1.22 14.27
N ILE A 146 2.47 0.89 14.80
CA ILE A 146 1.80 1.71 15.83
C ILE A 146 2.68 1.88 17.06
N LYS A 147 3.39 0.83 17.50
CA LYS A 147 4.31 0.89 18.63
C LYS A 147 5.46 1.87 18.39
N HIS A 148 6.06 1.89 17.19
CA HIS A 148 7.09 2.87 16.82
C HIS A 148 6.55 4.30 16.89
N VAL A 149 5.39 4.54 16.25
CA VAL A 149 4.76 5.87 16.22
C VAL A 149 4.44 6.39 17.62
N ILE A 150 3.89 5.53 18.49
CA ILE A 150 3.60 5.91 19.89
C ILE A 150 4.90 6.23 20.65
N GLY A 151 5.98 5.44 20.43
CA GLY A 151 7.28 5.70 21.01
C GLY A 151 7.82 7.08 20.62
N TRP A 152 7.87 7.37 19.32
CA TRP A 152 8.33 8.67 18.82
C TRP A 152 7.47 9.83 19.31
N ALA A 153 6.16 9.68 19.35
CA ALA A 153 5.26 10.69 19.91
C ALA A 153 5.55 10.95 21.39
N SER A 154 5.70 9.88 22.19
CA SER A 154 6.00 9.98 23.63
C SER A 154 7.33 10.69 23.88
N ASP A 155 8.35 10.41 23.09
CA ASP A 155 9.69 10.97 23.23
C ASP A 155 9.79 12.42 22.72
N ASN A 156 8.77 12.91 21.99
CA ASN A 156 8.72 14.24 21.40
C ASN A 156 7.48 15.06 21.81
N GLU A 157 7.12 15.05 23.09
CA GLU A 157 5.98 15.83 23.63
C GLU A 157 4.65 15.59 22.85
N TRP A 158 4.41 14.36 22.40
CA TRP A 158 3.27 13.95 21.60
C TRP A 158 3.19 14.58 20.20
N ARG A 159 4.31 15.11 19.71
CA ARG A 159 4.45 15.52 18.31
C ARG A 159 5.11 14.39 17.54
N ILE A 160 4.58 14.08 16.38
CA ILE A 160 5.07 12.99 15.54
C ILE A 160 5.89 13.59 14.39
N PRO A 161 7.21 13.31 14.29
CA PRO A 161 7.97 13.63 13.08
C PRO A 161 7.41 12.89 11.87
N GLU A 162 7.49 13.50 10.70
CA GLU A 162 7.01 12.88 9.45
C GLU A 162 8.14 12.24 8.64
N HIS A 163 9.36 12.79 8.76
CA HIS A 163 10.51 12.42 7.97
C HIS A 163 11.60 11.77 8.83
N TYR A 164 12.22 10.73 8.28
CA TYR A 164 13.24 9.94 8.98
C TYR A 164 14.35 9.54 8.02
N THR A 165 15.54 9.30 8.58
CA THR A 165 16.68 8.69 7.91
C THR A 165 16.45 7.19 7.66
N SER A 166 17.37 6.57 6.92
CA SER A 166 17.34 5.10 6.68
C SER A 166 17.38 4.26 7.95
N ASN A 167 17.80 4.81 9.07
CA ASN A 167 17.86 4.16 10.39
C ASN A 167 16.70 4.54 11.31
N TRP A 168 15.66 5.17 10.78
CA TRP A 168 14.50 5.63 11.53
C TRP A 168 14.81 6.68 12.61
N GLU A 169 15.87 7.47 12.40
CA GLU A 169 16.14 8.66 13.20
C GLU A 169 15.37 9.84 12.61
N PRO A 170 14.70 10.69 13.44
CA PRO A 170 13.97 11.84 12.93
C PRO A 170 14.87 12.76 12.11
N ASP A 171 14.43 13.10 10.91
CA ASP A 171 15.04 14.09 10.03
C ASP A 171 14.27 15.40 10.18
N LEU A 172 14.89 16.37 10.83
CA LEU A 172 14.27 17.64 11.22
C LEU A 172 14.75 18.83 10.35
N GLU A 173 15.47 18.57 9.25
CA GLU A 173 15.97 19.61 8.34
C GLU A 173 14.95 20.02 7.27
#